data_058582f2d399acd5c0b52e946cc47454
#
_entry.id   058582f2d399acd5c0b52e946cc47454
#
_cell.length_a   1.000
_cell.length_b   1.000
_cell.length_c   1.000
_cell.angle_alpha   90.00
_cell.angle_beta   90.00
_cell.angle_gamma   90.00
#
_symmetry.space_group_name_H-M   'P 1'
#
loop_
_entity.id
_entity.type
_entity.pdbx_description
1 polymer ?
#
loop_
_entity_poly.entity_id
_entity_poly.type
_entity_poly.pdbx_seq_one_letter_code
_entity_poly.pdbx_strand_id
1 'polypeptide(L)'
;GLGDVYKRQAYDRWWEARMIWGAIVNDSRTLLRQVIGFYKDPDFSVEADEFKASFAKRQAAWCYSLGQALRGKDPLKPIKNLLTADEFRYVSKHKHVPNAILILHSRALKIAKDKGKINSYQQVEIDNTLTRLCDSMGKCERIKNTVFPTTYSLYIRFTLCLFIMLLPFGLTNLVGWLQIPLVTTIAAAFFLVEKMAIHLQDPFENRPTDTPVTTISTAIEKNLILSLIHIS
;
A
#
# COMPACT_ATOMS: atom_id res chain seq x y z
N GLY A 1 -20.82 16.36 -14.90
CA GLY A 1 -21.41 17.05 -13.73
C GLY A 1 -20.61 16.79 -12.46
N LEU A 2 -20.95 17.47 -11.34
CA LEU A 2 -20.22 17.36 -10.04
C LEU A 2 -20.07 15.92 -9.54
N GLY A 3 -21.07 15.05 -9.77
CA GLY A 3 -21.02 13.65 -9.40
C GLY A 3 -19.98 12.83 -10.20
N ASP A 4 -19.68 13.19 -11.43
CA ASP A 4 -18.71 12.51 -12.27
C ASP A 4 -17.28 12.84 -11.85
N VAL A 5 -17.03 14.10 -11.44
CA VAL A 5 -15.75 14.55 -10.90
C VAL A 5 -15.43 13.79 -9.61
N TYR A 6 -16.42 13.62 -8.73
CA TYR A 6 -16.27 12.90 -7.47
C TYR A 6 -15.93 11.42 -7.67
N LYS A 7 -16.67 10.73 -8.56
CA LYS A 7 -16.43 9.33 -8.88
C LYS A 7 -15.06 9.13 -9.52
N ARG A 8 -14.70 9.99 -10.47
CA ARG A 8 -13.40 9.96 -11.14
C ARG A 8 -12.28 10.12 -10.12
N GLN A 9 -12.37 11.11 -9.23
CA GLN A 9 -11.36 11.36 -8.20
C GLN A 9 -11.21 10.19 -7.21
N ALA A 10 -12.30 9.54 -6.78
CA ALA A 10 -12.24 8.35 -5.93
C ALA A 10 -11.61 7.16 -6.68
N TYR A 11 -11.97 6.96 -7.94
CA TYR A 11 -11.37 5.92 -8.79
C TYR A 11 -9.88 6.17 -9.04
N ASP A 12 -9.47 7.41 -9.33
CA ASP A 12 -8.08 7.76 -9.58
C ASP A 12 -7.21 7.47 -8.34
N ARG A 13 -7.70 7.75 -7.13
CA ARG A 13 -7.01 7.41 -5.87
C ARG A 13 -6.86 5.90 -5.70
N TRP A 14 -7.91 5.16 -5.92
CA TRP A 14 -7.90 3.70 -5.85
C TRP A 14 -6.92 3.10 -6.87
N TRP A 15 -6.93 3.63 -8.09
CA TRP A 15 -6.01 3.22 -9.15
C TRP A 15 -4.56 3.59 -8.84
N GLU A 16 -4.32 4.82 -8.37
CA GLU A 16 -3.00 5.27 -7.92
C GLU A 16 -2.43 4.36 -6.83
N ALA A 17 -3.23 3.97 -5.83
CA ALA A 17 -2.80 3.05 -4.79
C ALA A 17 -2.35 1.69 -5.35
N ARG A 18 -3.05 1.13 -6.34
CA ARG A 18 -2.65 -0.11 -7.01
C ARG A 18 -1.36 0.04 -7.80
N MET A 19 -1.20 1.14 -8.52
CA MET A 19 0.03 1.41 -9.26
C MET A 19 1.24 1.54 -8.33
N ILE A 20 1.09 2.23 -7.20
CA ILE A 20 2.16 2.38 -6.21
C ILE A 20 2.54 1.01 -5.61
N TRP A 21 1.57 0.17 -5.26
CA TRP A 21 1.85 -1.17 -4.75
C TRP A 21 2.50 -2.08 -5.81
N GLY A 22 2.16 -1.91 -7.07
CA GLY A 22 2.86 -2.54 -8.19
C GLY A 22 4.33 -2.12 -8.27
N ALA A 23 4.61 -0.83 -8.10
CA ALA A 23 5.98 -0.31 -8.04
C ALA A 23 6.75 -0.87 -6.83
N ILE A 24 6.13 -0.94 -5.64
CA ILE A 24 6.72 -1.56 -4.44
C ILE A 24 7.12 -3.02 -4.70
N VAL A 25 6.28 -3.81 -5.40
CA VAL A 25 6.63 -5.19 -5.77
C VAL A 25 7.89 -5.23 -6.64
N ASN A 26 7.95 -4.39 -7.67
CA ASN A 26 9.08 -4.35 -8.61
C ASN A 26 10.36 -3.85 -7.93
N ASP A 27 10.27 -2.80 -7.11
CA ASP A 27 11.43 -2.28 -6.37
C ASP A 27 11.92 -3.26 -5.30
N SER A 28 11.03 -4.01 -4.64
CA SER A 28 11.42 -5.08 -3.70
C SER A 28 12.20 -6.20 -4.39
N ARG A 29 11.78 -6.61 -5.60
CA ARG A 29 12.50 -7.59 -6.42
C ARG A 29 13.86 -7.04 -6.89
N THR A 30 13.87 -5.79 -7.33
CA THR A 30 15.10 -5.10 -7.77
C THR A 30 16.09 -4.99 -6.62
N LEU A 31 15.63 -4.62 -5.42
CA LEU A 31 16.43 -4.51 -4.22
C LEU A 31 17.15 -5.83 -3.92
N LEU A 32 16.41 -6.95 -3.88
CA LEU A 32 17.00 -8.24 -3.59
C LEU A 32 17.97 -8.70 -4.70
N ARG A 33 17.60 -8.51 -5.98
CA ARG A 33 18.47 -8.80 -7.12
C ARG A 33 19.79 -8.03 -7.05
N GLN A 34 19.74 -6.74 -6.68
CA GLN A 34 20.94 -5.92 -6.50
C GLN A 34 21.79 -6.42 -5.34
N VAL A 35 21.19 -6.73 -4.19
CA VAL A 35 21.91 -7.26 -3.03
C VAL A 35 22.60 -8.57 -3.38
N ILE A 36 21.91 -9.51 -4.03
CA ILE A 36 22.48 -10.78 -4.46
C ILE A 36 23.62 -10.59 -5.46
N GLY A 37 23.42 -9.74 -6.47
CA GLY A 37 24.38 -9.57 -7.56
C GLY A 37 25.60 -8.70 -7.20
N PHE A 38 25.46 -7.81 -6.22
CA PHE A 38 26.51 -6.86 -5.87
C PHE A 38 27.35 -7.27 -4.65
N TYR A 39 26.78 -8.07 -3.74
CA TYR A 39 27.50 -8.50 -2.57
C TYR A 39 28.59 -9.50 -2.94
N LYS A 40 29.84 -9.13 -2.72
CA LYS A 40 31.01 -9.95 -3.03
C LYS A 40 31.04 -11.16 -2.10
N ASP A 41 30.94 -12.33 -2.69
CA ASP A 41 30.94 -13.60 -2.00
C ASP A 41 31.67 -14.66 -2.85
N PRO A 42 33.01 -14.58 -2.93
CA PRO A 42 33.80 -15.49 -3.77
C PRO A 42 33.76 -16.96 -3.25
N ASP A 43 33.48 -17.16 -1.96
CA ASP A 43 33.58 -18.47 -1.30
C ASP A 43 32.24 -19.05 -0.88
N PHE A 44 31.10 -18.50 -1.35
CA PHE A 44 29.74 -18.91 -0.94
C PHE A 44 29.61 -19.01 0.60
N SER A 45 30.02 -17.94 1.27
CA SER A 45 30.14 -17.92 2.73
C SER A 45 28.77 -17.85 3.41
N VAL A 46 28.63 -18.51 4.56
CA VAL A 46 27.43 -18.46 5.41
C VAL A 46 27.09 -17.00 5.78
N GLU A 47 28.10 -16.14 5.99
CA GLU A 47 27.90 -14.70 6.28
C GLU A 47 27.17 -13.98 5.14
N ALA A 48 27.49 -14.30 3.89
CA ALA A 48 26.83 -13.69 2.74
C ALA A 48 25.37 -14.13 2.60
N ASP A 49 25.09 -15.41 2.84
CA ASP A 49 23.73 -15.95 2.79
C ASP A 49 22.88 -15.38 3.93
N GLU A 50 23.44 -15.27 5.14
CA GLU A 50 22.76 -14.61 6.27
C GLU A 50 22.47 -13.14 5.96
N PHE A 51 23.40 -12.41 5.33
CA PHE A 51 23.19 -11.02 4.93
C PHE A 51 22.06 -10.88 3.92
N LYS A 52 22.08 -11.70 2.84
CA LYS A 52 21.04 -11.73 1.81
C LYS A 52 19.67 -12.09 2.40
N ALA A 53 19.63 -13.12 3.26
CA ALA A 53 18.42 -13.57 3.94
C ALA A 53 17.85 -12.50 4.89
N SER A 54 18.72 -11.86 5.68
CA SER A 54 18.33 -10.76 6.56
C SER A 54 17.76 -9.59 5.78
N PHE A 55 18.36 -9.25 4.63
CA PHE A 55 17.90 -8.18 3.76
C PHE A 55 16.51 -8.49 3.18
N ALA A 56 16.27 -9.72 2.70
CA ALA A 56 14.98 -10.17 2.20
C ALA A 56 13.89 -10.17 3.28
N LYS A 57 14.19 -10.70 4.47
CA LYS A 57 13.25 -10.71 5.61
C LYS A 57 12.88 -9.29 6.05
N ARG A 58 13.87 -8.38 6.09
CA ARG A 58 13.65 -6.98 6.44
C ARG A 58 12.79 -6.27 5.41
N GLN A 59 12.96 -6.57 4.11
CA GLN A 59 12.10 -6.01 3.06
C GLN A 59 10.66 -6.54 3.17
N ALA A 60 10.46 -7.81 3.45
CA ALA A 60 9.13 -8.37 3.73
C ALA A 60 8.51 -7.68 4.97
N ALA A 61 9.28 -7.52 6.04
CA ALA A 61 8.84 -6.83 7.25
C ALA A 61 8.40 -5.38 6.94
N TRP A 62 9.14 -4.68 6.08
CA TRP A 62 8.77 -3.34 5.65
C TRP A 62 7.41 -3.31 4.94
N CYS A 63 7.16 -4.23 4.00
CA CYS A 63 5.88 -4.32 3.29
C CYS A 63 4.71 -4.58 4.24
N TYR A 64 4.86 -5.51 5.19
CA TYR A 64 3.82 -5.79 6.19
C TYR A 64 3.58 -4.61 7.12
N SER A 65 4.65 -3.99 7.61
CA SER A 65 4.59 -2.83 8.50
C SER A 65 3.89 -1.65 7.84
N LEU A 66 4.25 -1.33 6.59
CA LEU A 66 3.60 -0.29 5.80
C LEU A 66 2.10 -0.59 5.63
N GLY A 67 1.76 -1.83 5.25
CA GLY A 67 0.37 -2.22 5.07
C GLY A 67 -0.47 -2.08 6.34
N GLN A 68 0.07 -2.37 7.51
CA GLN A 68 -0.64 -2.18 8.78
C GLN A 68 -0.72 -0.70 9.17
N ALA A 69 0.35 0.06 8.97
CA ALA A 69 0.36 1.51 9.23
C ALA A 69 -0.71 2.24 8.41
N LEU A 70 -0.84 1.92 7.11
CA LEU A 70 -1.87 2.50 6.23
C LEU A 70 -3.29 2.15 6.67
N ARG A 71 -3.49 1.05 7.39
CA ARG A 71 -4.78 0.64 7.97
C ARG A 71 -5.04 1.20 9.36
N GLY A 72 -4.11 1.98 9.92
CA GLY A 72 -4.19 2.45 11.31
C GLY A 72 -4.09 1.33 12.34
N LYS A 73 -3.49 0.18 11.96
CA LYS A 73 -3.25 -0.96 12.85
C LYS A 73 -1.80 -0.98 13.32
N ASP A 74 -1.53 -1.81 14.34
CA ASP A 74 -0.18 -1.95 14.89
C ASP A 74 0.80 -2.49 13.83
N PRO A 75 1.79 -1.68 13.40
CA PRO A 75 2.77 -2.05 12.39
C PRO A 75 3.82 -3.05 12.91
N LEU A 76 3.93 -3.26 14.22
CA LEU A 76 4.91 -4.15 14.85
C LEU A 76 4.44 -5.61 14.88
N LYS A 77 3.13 -5.82 14.96
CA LYS A 77 2.55 -7.15 15.15
C LYS A 77 3.00 -8.19 14.09
N PRO A 78 2.95 -7.91 12.77
CA PRO A 78 3.29 -8.91 11.75
C PRO A 78 4.79 -9.11 11.55
N ILE A 79 5.64 -8.23 12.06
CA ILE A 79 7.09 -8.22 11.72
C ILE A 79 7.98 -8.87 12.77
N LYS A 80 7.40 -9.29 13.90
CA LYS A 80 8.17 -9.83 15.05
C LYS A 80 9.08 -11.01 14.68
N ASN A 81 8.62 -11.87 13.79
CA ASN A 81 9.36 -13.07 13.37
C ASN A 81 10.25 -12.84 12.13
N LEU A 82 10.18 -11.65 11.51
CA LEU A 82 10.94 -11.32 10.31
C LEU A 82 12.21 -10.52 10.62
N LEU A 83 12.27 -9.91 11.79
CA LEU A 83 13.40 -9.11 12.26
C LEU A 83 14.15 -9.84 13.37
N THR A 84 15.45 -9.56 13.51
CA THR A 84 16.22 -9.98 14.67
C THR A 84 15.74 -9.26 15.94
N ALA A 85 16.06 -9.81 17.12
CA ALA A 85 15.64 -9.20 18.39
C ALA A 85 16.13 -7.75 18.55
N ASP A 86 17.34 -7.45 18.07
CA ASP A 86 17.91 -6.11 18.16
C ASP A 86 17.29 -5.14 17.15
N GLU A 87 17.03 -5.60 15.93
CA GLU A 87 16.30 -4.83 14.92
C GLU A 87 14.88 -4.53 15.39
N PHE A 88 14.19 -5.54 15.91
CA PHE A 88 12.83 -5.35 16.44
C PHE A 88 12.81 -4.34 17.60
N ARG A 89 13.78 -4.45 18.54
CA ARG A 89 13.95 -3.49 19.63
C ARG A 89 14.25 -2.08 19.11
N TYR A 90 15.02 -1.96 18.04
CA TYR A 90 15.30 -0.68 17.42
C TYR A 90 14.03 -0.06 16.81
N VAL A 91 13.31 -0.79 15.94
CA VAL A 91 12.13 -0.24 15.26
C VAL A 91 10.97 0.05 16.21
N SER A 92 10.83 -0.72 17.30
CA SER A 92 9.77 -0.52 18.30
C SER A 92 9.89 0.80 19.08
N LYS A 93 11.08 1.43 19.08
CA LYS A 93 11.31 2.74 19.70
C LYS A 93 10.89 3.91 18.79
N HIS A 94 10.59 3.64 17.51
CA HIS A 94 10.29 4.67 16.54
C HIS A 94 8.80 4.81 16.32
N LYS A 95 8.31 6.03 16.28
CA LYS A 95 6.90 6.33 15.97
C LYS A 95 6.52 5.86 14.55
N HIS A 96 7.47 5.98 13.61
CA HIS A 96 7.27 5.63 12.21
C HIS A 96 8.04 4.35 11.86
N VAL A 97 7.44 3.20 12.16
CA VAL A 97 8.07 1.89 12.03
C VAL A 97 8.53 1.57 10.60
N PRO A 98 7.73 1.79 9.50
CA PRO A 98 8.20 1.53 8.15
C PRO A 98 9.47 2.30 7.79
N ASN A 99 9.55 3.59 8.14
CA ASN A 99 10.75 4.38 7.89
C ASN A 99 11.97 3.88 8.70
N ALA A 100 11.74 3.45 9.95
CA ALA A 100 12.82 2.88 10.76
C ALA A 100 13.41 1.60 10.13
N ILE A 101 12.60 0.80 9.45
CA ILE A 101 13.08 -0.39 8.71
C ILE A 101 13.94 0.01 7.50
N LEU A 102 13.59 1.07 6.77
CA LEU A 102 14.44 1.59 5.69
C LEU A 102 15.80 2.07 6.21
N ILE A 103 15.83 2.71 7.38
CA ILE A 103 17.09 3.10 8.05
C ILE A 103 17.96 1.86 8.38
N LEU A 104 17.33 0.74 8.78
CA LEU A 104 18.08 -0.50 9.01
C LEU A 104 18.69 -1.04 7.71
N HIS A 105 18.03 -0.92 6.56
CA HIS A 105 18.62 -1.26 5.26
C HIS A 105 19.86 -0.40 4.96
N SER A 106 19.74 0.93 5.08
CA SER A 106 20.87 1.84 4.83
C SER A 106 22.04 1.57 5.78
N ARG A 107 21.78 1.23 7.05
CA ARG A 107 22.83 0.83 8.00
C ARG A 107 23.53 -0.47 7.58
N ALA A 108 22.77 -1.47 7.16
CA ALA A 108 23.34 -2.73 6.67
C ALA A 108 24.21 -2.53 5.42
N LEU A 109 23.79 -1.65 4.50
CA LEU A 109 24.59 -1.28 3.33
C LEU A 109 25.90 -0.58 3.71
N LYS A 110 25.85 0.34 4.69
CA LYS A 110 27.06 0.98 5.19
C LYS A 110 28.04 -0.03 5.76
N ILE A 111 27.58 -0.97 6.59
CA ILE A 111 28.40 -2.03 7.16
C ILE A 111 29.01 -2.92 6.06
N ALA A 112 28.22 -3.31 5.04
CA ALA A 112 28.71 -4.10 3.92
C ALA A 112 29.78 -3.37 3.10
N LYS A 113 29.64 -2.05 2.91
CA LYS A 113 30.65 -1.23 2.27
C LYS A 113 31.92 -1.14 3.11
N ASP A 114 31.80 -0.84 4.40
CA ASP A 114 32.95 -0.71 5.30
C ASP A 114 33.75 -2.03 5.40
N LYS A 115 33.06 -3.18 5.25
CA LYS A 115 33.68 -4.51 5.14
C LYS A 115 34.25 -4.81 3.71
N GLY A 116 34.11 -3.91 2.74
CA GLY A 116 34.56 -4.11 1.35
C GLY A 116 33.73 -5.11 0.55
N LYS A 117 32.57 -5.54 1.06
CA LYS A 117 31.66 -6.49 0.38
C LYS A 117 30.89 -5.86 -0.78
N ILE A 118 30.67 -4.54 -0.74
CA ILE A 118 30.14 -3.73 -1.85
C ILE A 118 31.00 -2.50 -2.06
N ASN A 119 31.04 -1.98 -3.28
CA ASN A 119 31.72 -0.73 -3.59
C ASN A 119 30.77 0.48 -3.47
N SER A 120 31.31 1.71 -3.59
CA SER A 120 30.54 2.95 -3.44
C SER A 120 29.45 3.10 -4.50
N TYR A 121 29.71 2.69 -5.76
CA TYR A 121 28.71 2.76 -6.83
C TYR A 121 27.55 1.78 -6.59
N GLN A 122 27.85 0.57 -6.15
CA GLN A 122 26.84 -0.44 -5.81
C GLN A 122 26.00 0.00 -4.61
N GLN A 123 26.62 0.62 -3.61
CA GLN A 123 25.90 1.21 -2.48
C GLN A 123 24.89 2.26 -2.94
N VAL A 124 25.33 3.21 -3.78
CA VAL A 124 24.47 4.28 -4.31
C VAL A 124 23.32 3.69 -5.12
N GLU A 125 23.57 2.66 -5.94
CA GLU A 125 22.54 2.03 -6.76
C GLU A 125 21.48 1.32 -5.92
N ILE A 126 21.88 0.63 -4.83
CA ILE A 126 20.93 0.03 -3.90
C ILE A 126 20.18 1.12 -3.13
N ASP A 127 20.85 2.18 -2.69
CA ASP A 127 20.22 3.29 -1.97
C ASP A 127 19.21 4.05 -2.83
N ASN A 128 19.45 4.18 -4.15
CA ASN A 128 18.45 4.69 -5.10
C ASN A 128 17.19 3.84 -5.12
N THR A 129 17.28 2.52 -4.97
CA THR A 129 16.13 1.64 -4.87
C THR A 129 15.39 1.83 -3.55
N LEU A 130 16.12 2.02 -2.43
CA LEU A 130 15.53 2.36 -1.14
C LEU A 130 14.83 3.73 -1.18
N THR A 131 15.38 4.69 -1.91
CA THR A 131 14.73 6.00 -2.13
C THR A 131 13.41 5.84 -2.87
N ARG A 132 13.33 5.03 -3.94
CA ARG A 132 12.05 4.75 -4.64
C ARG A 132 11.02 4.07 -3.73
N LEU A 133 11.45 3.17 -2.84
CA LEU A 133 10.57 2.56 -1.83
C LEU A 133 10.07 3.62 -0.83
N CYS A 134 10.93 4.53 -0.38
CA CYS A 134 10.56 5.64 0.48
C CYS A 134 9.55 6.58 -0.21
N ASP A 135 9.76 6.92 -1.48
CA ASP A 135 8.83 7.73 -2.27
C ASP A 135 7.46 7.04 -2.42
N SER A 136 7.47 5.73 -2.66
CA SER A 136 6.25 4.93 -2.74
C SER A 136 5.49 4.90 -1.41
N MET A 137 6.21 4.79 -0.29
CA MET A 137 5.65 4.92 1.06
C MET A 137 4.99 6.28 1.25
N GLY A 138 5.70 7.37 0.94
CA GLY A 138 5.17 8.74 1.05
C GLY A 138 3.93 8.98 0.17
N LYS A 139 3.90 8.41 -1.04
CA LYS A 139 2.71 8.46 -1.91
C LYS A 139 1.52 7.73 -1.28
N CYS A 140 1.72 6.52 -0.72
CA CYS A 140 0.67 5.79 -0.01
C CYS A 140 0.13 6.58 1.20
N GLU A 141 1.02 7.17 1.99
CA GLU A 141 0.67 7.99 3.14
C GLU A 141 -0.09 9.26 2.73
N ARG A 142 0.33 9.89 1.65
CA ARG A 142 -0.41 11.02 1.06
C ARG A 142 -1.83 10.62 0.69
N ILE A 143 -2.03 9.48 -0.01
CA ILE A 143 -3.35 8.98 -0.36
C ILE A 143 -4.17 8.74 0.91
N LYS A 144 -3.61 8.11 1.94
CA LYS A 144 -4.32 7.82 3.19
C LYS A 144 -4.69 9.08 3.96
N ASN A 145 -3.76 10.05 4.06
CA ASN A 145 -3.91 11.24 4.90
C ASN A 145 -4.62 12.41 4.19
N THR A 146 -4.78 12.36 2.87
CA THR A 146 -5.56 13.38 2.15
C THR A 146 -7.04 13.18 2.46
N VAL A 147 -7.55 14.00 3.36
CA VAL A 147 -8.96 13.98 3.76
C VAL A 147 -9.84 14.38 2.58
N PHE A 148 -10.79 13.55 2.24
CA PHE A 148 -11.87 13.96 1.33
C PHE A 148 -12.75 14.97 2.07
N PRO A 149 -13.15 16.10 1.44
CA PRO A 149 -14.04 17.06 2.12
C PRO A 149 -15.34 16.36 2.54
N THR A 150 -15.49 16.08 3.82
CA THR A 150 -16.70 15.44 4.39
C THR A 150 -17.95 16.22 4.09
N THR A 151 -17.83 17.55 4.06
CA THR A 151 -18.89 18.50 3.65
C THR A 151 -19.41 18.20 2.25
N TYR A 152 -18.53 17.85 1.32
CA TYR A 152 -18.91 17.55 -0.06
C TYR A 152 -19.75 16.27 -0.16
N SER A 153 -19.36 15.22 0.53
CA SER A 153 -20.12 13.97 0.61
C SER A 153 -21.49 14.18 1.24
N LEU A 154 -21.55 15.05 2.26
CA LEU A 154 -22.82 15.43 2.91
C LEU A 154 -23.75 16.15 1.95
N TYR A 155 -23.25 17.13 1.18
CA TYR A 155 -24.04 17.87 0.20
C TYR A 155 -24.56 16.98 -0.93
N ILE A 156 -23.74 16.07 -1.45
CA ILE A 156 -24.18 15.11 -2.48
C ILE A 156 -25.30 14.23 -1.93
N ARG A 157 -25.15 13.71 -0.72
CA ARG A 157 -26.18 12.88 -0.07
C ARG A 157 -27.47 13.65 0.16
N PHE A 158 -27.39 14.88 0.66
CA PHE A 158 -28.54 15.73 0.87
C PHE A 158 -29.26 16.03 -0.47
N THR A 159 -28.52 16.40 -1.50
CA THR A 159 -29.08 16.69 -2.84
C THR A 159 -29.74 15.42 -3.42
N LEU A 160 -29.12 14.25 -3.25
CA LEU A 160 -29.66 12.98 -3.70
C LEU A 160 -30.97 12.64 -2.98
N CYS A 161 -31.00 12.77 -1.64
CA CYS A 161 -32.22 12.56 -0.87
C CYS A 161 -33.34 13.53 -1.28
N LEU A 162 -33.03 14.81 -1.47
CA LEU A 162 -33.97 15.81 -1.94
C LEU A 162 -34.53 15.46 -3.34
N PHE A 163 -33.65 15.07 -4.27
CA PHE A 163 -34.04 14.64 -5.60
C PHE A 163 -35.00 13.45 -5.55
N ILE A 164 -34.67 12.40 -4.78
CA ILE A 164 -35.50 11.20 -4.63
C ILE A 164 -36.85 11.55 -3.99
N MET A 165 -36.89 12.50 -3.04
CA MET A 165 -38.12 12.94 -2.39
C MET A 165 -39.03 13.71 -3.37
N LEU A 166 -38.45 14.51 -4.27
CA LEU A 166 -39.21 15.29 -5.27
C LEU A 166 -39.64 14.48 -6.49
N LEU A 167 -38.92 13.39 -6.80
CA LEU A 167 -39.14 12.60 -8.01
C LEU A 167 -40.61 12.06 -8.14
N PRO A 168 -41.28 11.57 -7.09
CA PRO A 168 -42.64 11.12 -7.16
C PRO A 168 -43.63 12.18 -7.64
N PHE A 169 -43.45 13.43 -7.19
CA PHE A 169 -44.33 14.54 -7.58
C PHE A 169 -44.31 14.87 -9.06
N GLY A 170 -43.12 14.69 -9.70
CA GLY A 170 -42.97 14.85 -11.15
C GLY A 170 -43.55 13.71 -11.97
N LEU A 171 -43.69 12.50 -11.40
CA LEU A 171 -44.12 11.30 -12.11
C LEU A 171 -45.60 10.98 -11.93
N THR A 172 -46.29 11.60 -10.97
CA THR A 172 -47.68 11.26 -10.54
C THR A 172 -48.65 11.21 -11.71
N ASN A 173 -48.59 12.15 -12.64
CA ASN A 173 -49.49 12.25 -13.77
C ASN A 173 -49.13 11.35 -14.97
N LEU A 174 -47.94 10.74 -14.96
CA LEU A 174 -47.40 9.99 -16.09
C LEU A 174 -47.54 8.49 -15.94
N VAL A 175 -47.36 7.95 -14.72
CA VAL A 175 -47.10 6.51 -14.51
C VAL A 175 -48.07 5.87 -13.49
N GLY A 176 -48.86 6.66 -12.77
CA GLY A 176 -49.80 6.15 -11.78
C GLY A 176 -49.09 5.33 -10.68
N TRP A 177 -49.66 4.16 -10.30
CA TRP A 177 -49.10 3.34 -9.22
C TRP A 177 -47.79 2.63 -9.59
N LEU A 178 -47.42 2.50 -10.86
CA LEU A 178 -46.12 2.03 -11.30
C LEU A 178 -44.96 2.95 -10.89
N GLN A 179 -45.25 4.14 -10.46
CA GLN A 179 -44.30 5.08 -9.90
C GLN A 179 -43.55 4.52 -8.69
N ILE A 180 -44.18 3.71 -7.85
CA ILE A 180 -43.56 3.15 -6.63
C ILE A 180 -42.34 2.26 -6.97
N PRO A 181 -42.46 1.19 -7.80
CA PRO A 181 -41.32 0.38 -8.16
C PRO A 181 -40.27 1.15 -8.97
N LEU A 182 -40.69 2.10 -9.81
CA LEU A 182 -39.79 2.91 -10.61
C LEU A 182 -38.91 3.82 -9.74
N VAL A 183 -39.50 4.60 -8.83
CA VAL A 183 -38.78 5.47 -7.91
C VAL A 183 -37.86 4.66 -6.99
N THR A 184 -38.32 3.51 -6.49
CA THR A 184 -37.53 2.63 -5.65
C THR A 184 -36.28 2.10 -6.39
N THR A 185 -36.44 1.70 -7.64
CA THR A 185 -35.31 1.20 -8.47
C THR A 185 -34.30 2.33 -8.75
N ILE A 186 -34.79 3.50 -9.12
CA ILE A 186 -33.93 4.67 -9.35
C ILE A 186 -33.18 5.05 -8.06
N ALA A 187 -33.85 5.13 -6.93
CA ALA A 187 -33.26 5.44 -5.64
C ALA A 187 -32.18 4.42 -5.25
N ALA A 188 -32.49 3.13 -5.39
CA ALA A 188 -31.53 2.05 -5.11
C ALA A 188 -30.26 2.17 -6.00
N ALA A 189 -30.42 2.45 -7.29
CA ALA A 189 -29.31 2.64 -8.20
C ALA A 189 -28.41 3.82 -7.79
N PHE A 190 -29.00 4.96 -7.44
CA PHE A 190 -28.23 6.11 -6.98
C PHE A 190 -27.51 5.87 -5.65
N PHE A 191 -28.14 5.24 -4.68
CA PHE A 191 -27.50 4.89 -3.40
C PHE A 191 -26.38 3.86 -3.57
N LEU A 192 -26.54 2.89 -4.47
CA LEU A 192 -25.47 1.94 -4.79
C LEU A 192 -24.24 2.66 -5.36
N VAL A 193 -24.45 3.58 -6.30
CA VAL A 193 -23.38 4.37 -6.90
C VAL A 193 -22.68 5.24 -5.87
N GLU A 194 -23.43 5.92 -4.98
CA GLU A 194 -22.86 6.70 -3.87
C GLU A 194 -22.02 5.81 -2.95
N LYS A 195 -22.55 4.67 -2.54
CA LYS A 195 -21.86 3.74 -1.66
C LYS A 195 -20.55 3.22 -2.28
N MET A 196 -20.57 2.90 -3.57
CA MET A 196 -19.35 2.49 -4.29
C MET A 196 -18.30 3.62 -4.31
N ALA A 197 -18.71 4.86 -4.56
CA ALA A 197 -17.79 6.00 -4.55
C ALA A 197 -17.14 6.22 -3.17
N ILE A 198 -17.91 6.07 -2.08
CA ILE A 198 -17.37 6.16 -0.72
C ILE A 198 -16.37 5.02 -0.45
N HIS A 199 -16.65 3.81 -0.90
CA HIS A 199 -15.75 2.67 -0.71
C HIS A 199 -14.41 2.86 -1.44
N LEU A 200 -14.40 3.50 -2.61
CA LEU A 200 -13.17 3.74 -3.38
C LEU A 200 -12.28 4.87 -2.80
N GLN A 201 -12.78 5.65 -1.84
CA GLN A 201 -12.03 6.77 -1.26
C GLN A 201 -10.83 6.33 -0.41
N ASP A 202 -10.95 5.22 0.31
CA ASP A 202 -9.88 4.65 1.11
C ASP A 202 -9.51 3.24 0.59
N PRO A 203 -8.48 3.15 -0.27
CA PRO A 203 -8.11 1.89 -0.91
C PRO A 203 -7.34 0.91 0.00
N PHE A 204 -7.15 1.23 1.29
CA PHE A 204 -6.32 0.44 2.22
C PHE A 204 -7.10 -0.20 3.37
N GLU A 205 -8.40 -0.06 3.48
CA GLU A 205 -9.21 -0.60 4.60
C GLU A 205 -9.39 -2.13 4.60
N ASN A 206 -8.86 -2.83 3.60
CA ASN A 206 -8.95 -4.29 3.45
C ASN A 206 -10.36 -4.81 3.12
N ARG A 207 -11.12 -4.05 2.37
CA ARG A 207 -12.38 -4.49 1.76
C ARG A 207 -12.09 -5.35 0.53
N PRO A 208 -13.04 -6.14 0.03
CA PRO A 208 -12.83 -7.00 -1.15
C PRO A 208 -12.38 -6.26 -2.41
N THR A 209 -12.76 -4.98 -2.54
CA THR A 209 -12.43 -4.11 -3.68
C THR A 209 -11.13 -3.33 -3.50
N ASP A 210 -10.56 -3.29 -2.30
CA ASP A 210 -9.37 -2.52 -1.98
C ASP A 210 -8.11 -3.13 -2.57
N THR A 211 -6.99 -2.40 -2.45
CA THR A 211 -5.68 -2.94 -2.77
C THR A 211 -5.35 -4.06 -1.77
N PRO A 212 -5.13 -5.31 -2.23
CA PRO A 212 -4.94 -6.46 -1.35
C PRO A 212 -3.52 -6.48 -0.75
N VAL A 213 -3.21 -5.46 0.05
CA VAL A 213 -1.86 -5.20 0.61
C VAL A 213 -1.28 -6.42 1.31
N THR A 214 -2.07 -7.14 2.11
CA THR A 214 -1.61 -8.34 2.83
C THR A 214 -1.21 -9.44 1.85
N THR A 215 -2.03 -9.72 0.85
CA THR A 215 -1.75 -10.74 -0.18
C THR A 215 -0.50 -10.36 -0.98
N ILE A 216 -0.34 -9.08 -1.31
CA ILE A 216 0.85 -8.58 -2.02
C ILE A 216 2.09 -8.74 -1.12
N SER A 217 2.03 -8.37 0.15
CA SER A 217 3.14 -8.54 1.10
C SER A 217 3.55 -10.01 1.25
N THR A 218 2.57 -10.92 1.36
CA THR A 218 2.82 -12.37 1.39
C THR A 218 3.45 -12.87 0.09
N ALA A 219 3.00 -12.38 -1.06
CA ALA A 219 3.58 -12.73 -2.35
C ALA A 219 5.03 -12.21 -2.49
N ILE A 220 5.30 -10.99 -2.00
CA ILE A 220 6.67 -10.44 -1.94
C ILE A 220 7.54 -11.32 -1.04
N GLU A 221 7.14 -11.60 0.19
CA GLU A 221 7.87 -12.47 1.11
C GLU A 221 8.21 -13.81 0.48
N LYS A 222 7.20 -14.51 -0.08
CA LYS A 222 7.40 -15.79 -0.76
C LYS A 222 8.39 -15.69 -1.92
N ASN A 223 8.27 -14.68 -2.77
CA ASN A 223 9.16 -14.48 -3.90
C ASN A 223 10.59 -14.18 -3.47
N LEU A 224 10.78 -13.35 -2.43
CA LEU A 224 12.10 -13.01 -1.91
C LEU A 224 12.79 -14.23 -1.28
N ILE A 225 12.06 -15.04 -0.50
CA ILE A 225 12.58 -16.26 0.12
C ILE A 225 12.91 -17.33 -0.93
N LEU A 226 12.02 -17.58 -1.92
CA LEU A 226 12.27 -18.53 -3.00
C LEU A 226 13.48 -18.14 -3.84
N SER A 227 13.68 -16.85 -4.10
CA SER A 227 14.86 -16.37 -4.84
C SER A 227 16.17 -16.65 -4.11
N LEU A 228 16.16 -16.80 -2.80
CA LEU A 228 17.34 -17.20 -2.00
C LEU A 228 17.58 -18.71 -2.05
N ILE A 229 16.53 -19.52 -2.01
CA ILE A 229 16.63 -21.00 -2.01
C ILE A 229 17.17 -21.51 -3.35
N HIS A 230 16.88 -20.84 -4.47
CA HIS A 230 17.37 -21.25 -5.78
C HIS A 230 18.83 -20.83 -6.09
N ILE A 231 19.48 -20.10 -5.18
CA ILE A 231 20.86 -19.62 -5.34
C ILE A 231 21.84 -20.37 -4.42
N SER A 232 21.32 -21.06 -3.40
CA SER A 232 22.05 -22.03 -2.57
C SER A 232 22.02 -23.40 -3.23
#